data_edf8621f37d9cdf291036f33c0437e07
#
_entry.id   edf8621f37d9cdf291036f33c0437e07
#
_cell.length_a   1.000
_cell.length_b   1.000
_cell.length_c   1.000
_cell.angle_alpha   90.00
_cell.angle_beta   90.00
_cell.angle_gamma   90.00
#
_symmetry.space_group_name_H-M   'P 1'
#
loop_
_entity.id
_entity.type
_entity.pdbx_description
1 polymer ?
#
loop_
_entity_poly.entity_id
_entity_poly.type
_entity_poly.pdbx_seq_one_letter_code
_entity_poly.pdbx_strand_id
1 'polypeptide(L)'
;MTEVRRAGAATAALWERDEEVATLTRAVDTLCADRSSPGLLLEARGEAGVGKTALLAETRRLAEARGCTVWSARGGETLRSVPFNVVRQLLQPALVSMLPEEAREYLGDWYGIAGPALGIADPGERQADPQGVYDGLVAAVRRLARREWPLVLLIDDAHWADQETLRWLAALAERLDETSLLIVFARRPGDVSGDSARHLDAAAAAGRPLAPLNALTPDATAGLTRATLGDHADAAFCREVWAVTGGNPYETVELLARVQDSELQPVEAEAAELRALNRTARGGGLVSRLEQLGVDSHRFAWAPPSSAAASPSTWWPGSPPSTAPTPPAAPSCCARPASSPRPTPPRAGRTAATWSSSTP
;
A
#
# COMPACT_ATOMS: atom_id res chain seq x y z
N MET A 1 -30.35 -0.67 -29.50
CA MET A 1 -30.24 0.07 -28.22
C MET A 1 -30.51 -0.92 -27.10
N THR A 2 -29.48 -1.53 -26.63
CA THR A 2 -29.56 -2.54 -25.55
C THR A 2 -28.92 -1.90 -24.32
N GLU A 3 -29.76 -1.52 -23.37
CA GLU A 3 -29.36 -1.02 -22.05
C GLU A 3 -28.59 -2.10 -21.32
N VAL A 4 -27.27 -1.90 -21.16
CA VAL A 4 -26.48 -2.66 -20.23
C VAL A 4 -26.95 -2.25 -18.83
N ARG A 5 -27.81 -3.06 -18.23
CA ARG A 5 -28.12 -2.99 -16.80
C ARG A 5 -26.82 -3.11 -16.04
N ARG A 6 -26.31 -1.99 -15.55
CA ARG A 6 -25.34 -1.99 -14.44
C ARG A 6 -26.04 -2.66 -13.26
N ALA A 7 -25.67 -3.90 -13.00
CA ALA A 7 -26.02 -4.55 -11.74
C ALA A 7 -25.52 -3.64 -10.62
N GLY A 8 -26.45 -3.10 -9.84
CA GLY A 8 -26.16 -2.31 -8.66
C GLY A 8 -25.21 -3.13 -7.78
N ALA A 9 -24.16 -2.49 -7.28
CA ALA A 9 -23.29 -3.04 -6.27
C ALA A 9 -24.14 -3.36 -5.03
N ALA A 10 -24.71 -4.57 -5.00
CA ALA A 10 -25.16 -5.19 -3.77
C ALA A 10 -23.93 -5.20 -2.86
N THR A 11 -24.05 -4.60 -1.69
CA THR A 11 -23.01 -4.62 -0.65
C THR A 11 -22.62 -6.08 -0.47
N ALA A 12 -21.47 -6.47 -1.03
CA ALA A 12 -21.01 -7.85 -0.95
C ALA A 12 -20.77 -8.14 0.53
N ALA A 13 -21.58 -9.02 1.11
CA ALA A 13 -21.43 -9.44 2.48
C ALA A 13 -19.99 -9.91 2.69
N LEU A 14 -19.29 -9.37 3.68
CA LEU A 14 -17.96 -9.81 4.05
C LEU A 14 -18.10 -11.12 4.83
N TRP A 15 -17.66 -12.20 4.23
CA TRP A 15 -17.70 -13.53 4.83
C TRP A 15 -16.56 -13.71 5.83
N GLU A 16 -16.90 -14.21 7.03
CA GLU A 16 -15.92 -14.45 8.12
C GLU A 16 -15.04 -13.23 8.46
N ARG A 17 -15.67 -12.04 8.56
CA ARG A 17 -14.99 -10.79 8.94
C ARG A 17 -15.73 -10.05 10.06
N ASP A 18 -16.53 -10.78 10.84
CA ASP A 18 -17.36 -10.18 11.89
C ASP A 18 -16.53 -9.50 12.98
N GLU A 19 -15.40 -10.09 13.37
CA GLU A 19 -14.50 -9.51 14.39
C GLU A 19 -13.81 -8.24 13.89
N GLU A 20 -13.31 -8.26 12.66
CA GLU A 20 -12.66 -7.10 12.04
C GLU A 20 -13.68 -5.97 11.85
N VAL A 21 -14.86 -6.28 11.35
CA VAL A 21 -15.95 -5.31 11.17
C VAL A 21 -16.40 -4.76 12.51
N ALA A 22 -16.57 -5.59 13.55
CA ALA A 22 -16.91 -5.14 14.90
C ALA A 22 -15.82 -4.23 15.50
N THR A 23 -14.55 -4.51 15.24
CA THR A 23 -13.43 -3.69 15.70
C THR A 23 -13.40 -2.35 14.99
N LEU A 24 -13.59 -2.33 13.67
CA LEU A 24 -13.70 -1.11 12.87
C LEU A 24 -14.90 -0.27 13.26
N THR A 25 -16.05 -0.91 13.51
CA THR A 25 -17.26 -0.24 13.99
C THR A 25 -17.00 0.49 15.31
N ARG A 26 -16.41 -0.21 16.30
CA ARG A 26 -16.05 0.40 17.58
C ARG A 26 -15.07 1.56 17.44
N ALA A 27 -14.08 1.44 16.53
CA ALA A 27 -13.12 2.50 16.28
C ALA A 27 -13.78 3.75 15.71
N VAL A 28 -14.68 3.59 14.74
CA VAL A 28 -15.48 4.69 14.18
C VAL A 28 -16.41 5.30 15.22
N ASP A 29 -17.10 4.47 16.01
CA ASP A 29 -17.99 4.95 17.08
C ASP A 29 -17.22 5.75 18.14
N THR A 30 -16.02 5.30 18.53
CA THR A 30 -15.15 6.02 19.46
C THR A 30 -14.71 7.37 18.89
N LEU A 31 -14.31 7.41 17.63
CA LEU A 31 -13.93 8.66 16.94
C LEU A 31 -15.10 9.67 16.92
N CYS A 32 -16.32 9.20 16.63
CA CYS A 32 -17.50 10.06 16.54
C CYS A 32 -18.02 10.52 17.90
N ALA A 33 -17.75 9.77 18.97
CA ALA A 33 -18.29 10.06 20.31
C ALA A 33 -17.66 11.29 20.96
N ASP A 34 -16.34 11.49 20.77
CA ASP A 34 -15.60 12.57 21.43
C ASP A 34 -14.45 13.08 20.56
N ARG A 35 -14.46 14.40 20.33
CA ARG A 35 -13.41 15.10 19.56
C ARG A 35 -12.05 15.11 20.26
N SER A 36 -12.01 14.82 21.55
CA SER A 36 -10.78 14.68 22.33
C SER A 36 -10.28 13.24 22.42
N SER A 37 -10.99 12.27 21.83
CA SER A 37 -10.52 10.89 21.74
C SER A 37 -9.15 10.80 21.10
N PRO A 38 -8.22 10.01 21.64
CA PRO A 38 -6.94 9.78 21.00
C PRO A 38 -7.14 9.12 19.63
N GLY A 39 -6.31 9.46 18.70
CA GLY A 39 -6.33 8.85 17.38
C GLY A 39 -5.98 7.37 17.45
N LEU A 40 -6.44 6.65 16.46
CA LEU A 40 -6.24 5.20 16.36
C LEU A 40 -5.73 4.83 14.97
N LEU A 41 -4.74 3.93 14.94
CA LEU A 41 -4.25 3.32 13.71
C LEU A 41 -4.52 1.82 13.76
N LEU A 42 -5.18 1.32 12.71
CA LEU A 42 -5.50 -0.10 12.53
C LEU A 42 -4.80 -0.65 11.31
N GLU A 43 -4.20 -1.83 11.46
CA GLU A 43 -3.56 -2.56 10.36
C GLU A 43 -4.43 -3.72 9.89
N ALA A 44 -4.79 -3.74 8.60
CA ALA A 44 -5.38 -4.88 7.92
C ALA A 44 -4.30 -5.66 7.16
N ARG A 45 -3.87 -6.78 7.72
CA ARG A 45 -2.78 -7.60 7.18
C ARG A 45 -3.30 -8.91 6.60
N GLY A 46 -2.82 -9.30 5.40
CA GLY A 46 -3.19 -10.57 4.78
C GLY A 46 -2.64 -10.71 3.36
N GLU A 47 -2.69 -11.92 2.84
CA GLU A 47 -2.22 -12.26 1.49
C GLU A 47 -3.01 -11.54 0.38
N ALA A 48 -2.57 -11.71 -0.87
CA ALA A 48 -3.30 -11.18 -2.02
C ALA A 48 -4.70 -11.82 -2.12
N GLY A 49 -5.72 -11.02 -2.43
CA GLY A 49 -7.06 -11.53 -2.68
C GLY A 49 -7.91 -11.88 -1.45
N VAL A 50 -7.36 -11.79 -0.21
CA VAL A 50 -8.09 -12.17 1.03
C VAL A 50 -9.16 -11.17 1.48
N GLY A 51 -9.35 -10.06 0.76
CA GLY A 51 -10.42 -9.10 1.03
C GLY A 51 -10.00 -7.83 1.77
N LYS A 52 -8.70 -7.46 1.80
CA LYS A 52 -8.24 -6.21 2.43
C LYS A 52 -8.94 -4.97 1.89
N THR A 53 -8.99 -4.81 0.57
CA THR A 53 -9.67 -3.69 -0.11
C THR A 53 -11.17 -3.68 0.20
N ALA A 54 -11.80 -4.86 0.29
CA ALA A 54 -13.22 -4.97 0.65
C ALA A 54 -13.46 -4.54 2.11
N LEU A 55 -12.54 -4.87 3.02
CA LEU A 55 -12.60 -4.41 4.40
C LEU A 55 -12.44 -2.89 4.53
N LEU A 56 -11.55 -2.28 3.73
CA LEU A 56 -11.42 -0.81 3.66
C LEU A 56 -12.69 -0.17 3.08
N ALA A 57 -13.31 -0.78 2.07
CA ALA A 57 -14.58 -0.29 1.50
C ALA A 57 -15.72 -0.37 2.54
N GLU A 58 -15.78 -1.43 3.35
CA GLU A 58 -16.74 -1.54 4.45
C GLU A 58 -16.45 -0.50 5.54
N THR A 59 -15.17 -0.27 5.87
CA THR A 59 -14.78 0.80 6.81
C THR A 59 -15.27 2.16 6.32
N ARG A 60 -15.13 2.46 5.03
CA ARG A 60 -15.66 3.68 4.41
C ARG A 60 -17.16 3.78 4.62
N ARG A 61 -17.90 2.72 4.26
CA ARG A 61 -19.36 2.67 4.40
C ARG A 61 -19.83 2.91 5.84
N LEU A 62 -19.14 2.28 6.80
CA LEU A 62 -19.42 2.44 8.24
C LEU A 62 -19.16 3.88 8.71
N ALA A 63 -18.07 4.48 8.27
CA ALA A 63 -17.68 5.84 8.63
C ALA A 63 -18.63 6.89 8.00
N GLU A 64 -18.90 6.77 6.70
CA GLU A 64 -19.81 7.67 5.98
C GLU A 64 -21.24 7.61 6.55
N ALA A 65 -21.72 6.41 6.93
CA ALA A 65 -23.03 6.24 7.58
C ALA A 65 -23.12 6.94 8.95
N ARG A 66 -21.99 7.27 9.57
CA ARG A 66 -21.87 8.01 10.83
C ARG A 66 -21.51 9.48 10.65
N GLY A 67 -21.50 9.96 9.41
CA GLY A 67 -21.19 11.35 9.08
C GLY A 67 -19.69 11.69 9.13
N CYS A 68 -18.79 10.68 9.10
CA CYS A 68 -17.36 10.94 9.04
C CYS A 68 -16.95 11.41 7.64
N THR A 69 -15.99 12.33 7.61
CA THR A 69 -15.21 12.62 6.40
C THR A 69 -14.23 11.46 6.15
N VAL A 70 -14.19 10.90 4.95
CA VAL A 70 -13.31 9.77 4.62
C VAL A 70 -12.42 10.12 3.44
N TRP A 71 -11.11 10.13 3.69
CA TRP A 71 -10.11 10.26 2.62
C TRP A 71 -9.40 8.95 2.39
N SER A 72 -9.10 8.65 1.14
CA SER A 72 -8.42 7.40 0.80
C SER A 72 -7.31 7.62 -0.20
N ALA A 73 -6.28 6.80 -0.05
CA ALA A 73 -5.17 6.70 -0.96
C ALA A 73 -4.81 5.24 -1.22
N ARG A 74 -4.08 5.01 -2.30
CA ARG A 74 -3.58 3.69 -2.65
C ARG A 74 -2.11 3.74 -3.01
N GLY A 75 -1.32 2.84 -2.46
CA GLY A 75 0.03 2.56 -2.91
C GLY A 75 0.02 1.95 -4.30
N GLY A 76 0.98 2.35 -5.15
CA GLY A 76 1.10 1.83 -6.50
C GLY A 76 2.53 1.45 -6.81
N GLU A 77 2.72 0.27 -7.40
CA GLU A 77 4.05 -0.25 -7.74
C GLU A 77 4.86 0.72 -8.61
N THR A 78 4.22 1.29 -9.63
CA THR A 78 4.83 2.26 -10.56
C THR A 78 5.09 3.64 -9.94
N LEU A 79 4.41 3.96 -8.84
CA LEU A 79 4.50 5.25 -8.15
C LEU A 79 5.39 5.20 -6.90
N ARG A 80 6.02 4.07 -6.63
CA ARG A 80 6.88 3.83 -5.47
C ARG A 80 8.10 4.75 -5.41
N SER A 81 8.55 5.24 -6.56
CA SER A 81 9.66 6.20 -6.69
C SER A 81 9.24 7.67 -6.56
N VAL A 82 7.94 7.95 -6.50
CA VAL A 82 7.41 9.32 -6.38
C VAL A 82 7.28 9.70 -4.91
N PRO A 83 8.12 10.59 -4.37
CA PRO A 83 8.08 10.93 -2.95
C PRO A 83 6.73 11.50 -2.53
N PHE A 84 6.25 11.09 -1.35
CA PHE A 84 5.00 11.54 -0.74
C PHE A 84 3.75 11.29 -1.60
N ASN A 85 3.79 10.32 -2.53
CA ASN A 85 2.67 10.07 -3.42
C ASN A 85 1.36 9.76 -2.69
N VAL A 86 1.39 8.88 -1.69
CA VAL A 86 0.20 8.51 -0.91
C VAL A 86 -0.24 9.66 0.00
N VAL A 87 0.70 10.40 0.60
CA VAL A 87 0.39 11.59 1.39
C VAL A 87 -0.32 12.66 0.54
N ARG A 88 0.15 12.88 -0.69
CA ARG A 88 -0.51 13.78 -1.64
C ARG A 88 -1.92 13.34 -1.97
N GLN A 89 -2.15 12.07 -2.26
CA GLN A 89 -3.50 11.55 -2.52
C GLN A 89 -4.45 11.83 -1.35
N LEU A 90 -3.96 11.73 -0.09
CA LEU A 90 -4.77 11.99 1.09
C LEU A 90 -5.04 13.47 1.32
N LEU A 91 -4.01 14.31 1.30
CA LEU A 91 -4.09 15.68 1.85
C LEU A 91 -4.29 16.76 0.78
N GLN A 92 -3.70 16.56 -0.41
CA GLN A 92 -3.73 17.56 -1.47
C GLN A 92 -5.14 17.97 -1.90
N PRO A 93 -6.13 17.04 -2.07
CA PRO A 93 -7.47 17.43 -2.49
C PRO A 93 -8.14 18.44 -1.55
N ALA A 94 -7.98 18.26 -0.23
CA ALA A 94 -8.54 19.18 0.75
C ALA A 94 -7.85 20.55 0.74
N LEU A 95 -6.55 20.59 0.50
CA LEU A 95 -5.75 21.84 0.49
C LEU A 95 -5.91 22.62 -0.82
N VAL A 96 -6.00 21.92 -1.96
CA VAL A 96 -6.21 22.55 -3.28
C VAL A 96 -7.63 23.11 -3.42
N SER A 97 -8.60 22.59 -2.66
CA SER A 97 -9.96 23.16 -2.61
C SER A 97 -10.03 24.53 -1.92
N MET A 98 -8.97 24.93 -1.19
CA MET A 98 -8.81 26.25 -0.59
C MET A 98 -8.15 27.22 -1.57
N LEU A 99 -8.38 28.53 -1.40
CA LEU A 99 -7.58 29.51 -2.11
C LEU A 99 -6.11 29.42 -1.66
N PRO A 100 -5.14 29.71 -2.52
CA PRO A 100 -3.71 29.60 -2.15
C PRO A 100 -3.33 30.38 -0.89
N GLU A 101 -3.96 31.55 -0.68
CA GLU A 101 -3.77 32.37 0.49
C GLU A 101 -4.35 31.73 1.75
N GLU A 102 -5.54 31.12 1.64
CA GLU A 102 -6.18 30.38 2.73
C GLU A 102 -5.34 29.15 3.11
N ALA A 103 -4.83 28.40 2.13
CA ALA A 103 -3.96 27.25 2.38
C ALA A 103 -2.66 27.68 3.07
N ARG A 104 -2.10 28.85 2.69
CA ARG A 104 -0.91 29.43 3.33
C ARG A 104 -1.19 29.83 4.78
N GLU A 105 -2.26 30.55 5.03
CA GLU A 105 -2.67 30.94 6.37
C GLU A 105 -2.98 29.70 7.24
N TYR A 106 -3.67 28.73 6.65
CA TYR A 106 -4.06 27.49 7.31
C TYR A 106 -2.86 26.65 7.76
N LEU A 107 -1.84 26.48 6.92
CA LEU A 107 -0.61 25.77 7.26
C LEU A 107 0.37 26.63 8.05
N GLY A 108 0.27 27.98 7.98
CA GLY A 108 1.15 28.89 8.67
C GLY A 108 2.62 28.66 8.31
N ASP A 109 3.50 28.60 9.32
CA ASP A 109 4.94 28.38 9.14
C ASP A 109 5.30 27.08 8.40
N TRP A 110 4.40 26.08 8.43
CA TRP A 110 4.59 24.81 7.73
C TRP A 110 4.34 24.90 6.22
N TYR A 111 3.72 25.96 5.72
CA TYR A 111 3.41 26.09 4.29
C TYR A 111 4.67 26.02 3.40
N GLY A 112 5.73 26.72 3.78
CA GLY A 112 7.00 26.71 3.05
C GLY A 112 7.79 25.40 3.18
N ILE A 113 7.52 24.61 4.22
CA ILE A 113 8.25 23.38 4.55
C ILE A 113 7.54 22.16 3.96
N ALA A 114 6.25 21.99 4.25
CA ALA A 114 5.44 20.85 3.83
C ALA A 114 4.72 21.07 2.50
N GLY A 115 4.46 22.35 2.12
CA GLY A 115 3.74 22.69 0.90
C GLY A 115 4.37 22.13 -0.39
N PRO A 116 5.70 22.21 -0.58
CA PRO A 116 6.36 21.58 -1.73
C PRO A 116 6.17 20.07 -1.78
N ALA A 117 6.25 19.37 -0.65
CA ALA A 117 5.99 17.93 -0.56
C ALA A 117 4.55 17.58 -0.96
N LEU A 118 3.59 18.47 -0.66
CA LEU A 118 2.18 18.33 -1.03
C LEU A 118 1.86 18.83 -2.46
N GLY A 119 2.81 19.49 -3.12
CA GLY A 119 2.62 20.08 -4.46
C GLY A 119 1.67 21.30 -4.47
N ILE A 120 1.58 22.03 -3.36
CA ILE A 120 0.76 23.24 -3.21
C ILE A 120 1.59 24.54 -3.07
N ALA A 121 2.91 24.39 -2.99
CA ALA A 121 3.86 25.49 -2.96
C ALA A 121 5.10 25.16 -3.79
N ASP A 122 5.75 26.17 -4.33
CA ASP A 122 7.03 26.00 -5.01
C ASP A 122 8.13 25.68 -3.99
N PRO A 123 9.11 24.82 -4.37
CA PRO A 123 10.30 24.63 -3.56
C PRO A 123 11.03 25.97 -3.39
N GLY A 124 11.25 26.38 -2.13
CA GLY A 124 12.05 27.56 -1.85
C GLY A 124 13.53 27.36 -2.20
N GLU A 125 14.31 28.44 -2.17
CA GLU A 125 15.77 28.40 -2.41
C GLU A 125 16.52 27.54 -1.36
N ARG A 126 15.97 27.40 -0.17
CA ARG A 126 16.53 26.55 0.89
C ARG A 126 15.86 25.19 0.86
N GLN A 127 16.67 24.17 0.70
CA GLN A 127 16.22 22.78 0.86
C GLN A 127 15.75 22.61 2.31
N ALA A 128 14.48 22.24 2.49
CA ALA A 128 13.94 21.96 3.82
C ALA A 128 14.67 20.76 4.43
N ASP A 129 14.92 20.80 5.73
CA ASP A 129 15.38 19.65 6.47
C ASP A 129 14.36 18.51 6.34
N PRO A 130 14.77 17.28 5.96
CA PRO A 130 13.84 16.15 5.81
C PRO A 130 12.94 15.92 7.03
N GLN A 131 13.50 16.07 8.25
CA GLN A 131 12.71 15.92 9.47
C GLN A 131 11.63 17.00 9.59
N GLY A 132 11.97 18.24 9.25
CA GLY A 132 11.01 19.35 9.23
C GLY A 132 9.85 19.12 8.26
N VAL A 133 10.10 18.42 7.12
CA VAL A 133 9.02 18.09 6.19
C VAL A 133 8.03 17.11 6.83
N TYR A 134 8.50 16.04 7.52
CA TYR A 134 7.62 15.11 8.22
C TYR A 134 6.84 15.78 9.33
N ASP A 135 7.48 16.59 10.15
CA ASP A 135 6.83 17.34 11.23
C ASP A 135 5.77 18.30 10.67
N GLY A 136 6.06 18.97 9.56
CA GLY A 136 5.12 19.83 8.86
C GLY A 136 3.91 19.06 8.29
N LEU A 137 4.14 17.87 7.73
CA LEU A 137 3.06 16.99 7.23
C LEU A 137 2.21 16.44 8.38
N VAL A 138 2.80 16.08 9.52
CA VAL A 138 2.06 15.69 10.72
C VAL A 138 1.22 16.86 11.25
N ALA A 139 1.79 18.07 11.30
CA ALA A 139 1.06 19.28 11.71
C ALA A 139 -0.11 19.58 10.75
N ALA A 140 0.07 19.39 9.43
CA ALA A 140 -0.98 19.55 8.44
C ALA A 140 -2.14 18.58 8.69
N VAL A 141 -1.84 17.28 8.90
CA VAL A 141 -2.87 16.28 9.24
C VAL A 141 -3.61 16.65 10.52
N ARG A 142 -2.91 17.07 11.56
CA ARG A 142 -3.54 17.46 12.84
C ARG A 142 -4.51 18.63 12.68
N ARG A 143 -4.15 19.60 11.86
CA ARG A 143 -5.05 20.74 11.54
C ARG A 143 -6.23 20.28 10.72
N LEU A 144 -6.02 19.47 9.68
CA LEU A 144 -7.08 18.92 8.82
C LEU A 144 -8.02 18.00 9.62
N ALA A 145 -7.51 17.16 10.50
CA ALA A 145 -8.32 16.31 11.37
C ALA A 145 -9.23 17.11 12.32
N ARG A 146 -8.76 18.27 12.78
CA ARG A 146 -9.60 19.19 13.57
C ARG A 146 -10.68 19.88 12.75
N ARG A 147 -10.37 20.25 11.50
CA ARG A 147 -11.33 20.91 10.60
C ARG A 147 -12.41 19.96 10.11
N GLU A 148 -11.99 18.78 9.65
CA GLU A 148 -12.82 17.79 8.98
C GLU A 148 -13.32 16.69 9.94
N TRP A 149 -13.29 16.96 11.24
CA TRP A 149 -13.69 16.00 12.27
C TRP A 149 -15.18 15.61 12.14
N PRO A 150 -15.51 14.32 12.27
CA PRO A 150 -14.67 13.14 12.43
C PRO A 150 -13.99 12.73 11.12
N LEU A 151 -12.66 12.52 11.11
CA LEU A 151 -11.88 12.19 9.92
C LEU A 151 -11.33 10.77 9.96
N VAL A 152 -11.50 10.04 8.87
CA VAL A 152 -10.97 8.70 8.65
C VAL A 152 -10.04 8.70 7.44
N LEU A 153 -8.82 8.19 7.60
CA LEU A 153 -7.87 7.98 6.50
C LEU A 153 -7.77 6.49 6.17
N LEU A 154 -7.95 6.15 4.91
CA LEU A 154 -7.85 4.78 4.41
C LEU A 154 -6.67 4.68 3.44
N ILE A 155 -5.74 3.76 3.70
CA ILE A 155 -4.57 3.53 2.85
C ILE A 155 -4.59 2.08 2.36
N ASP A 156 -4.92 1.88 1.09
CA ASP A 156 -4.84 0.55 0.48
C ASP A 156 -3.44 0.28 -0.08
N ASP A 157 -3.07 -0.98 -0.11
CA ASP A 157 -1.78 -1.44 -0.65
C ASP A 157 -0.56 -0.63 -0.11
N ALA A 158 -0.53 -0.34 1.20
CA ALA A 158 0.54 0.45 1.83
C ALA A 158 1.95 -0.11 1.58
N HIS A 159 2.08 -1.41 1.30
CA HIS A 159 3.34 -2.04 0.92
C HIS A 159 3.91 -1.53 -0.44
N TRP A 160 3.07 -0.90 -1.27
CA TRP A 160 3.47 -0.21 -2.51
C TRP A 160 3.62 1.30 -2.34
N ALA A 161 3.50 1.84 -1.13
CA ALA A 161 3.75 3.25 -0.88
C ALA A 161 5.25 3.58 -1.02
N ASP A 162 5.53 4.83 -1.35
CA ASP A 162 6.89 5.36 -1.39
C ASP A 162 7.50 5.46 0.01
N GLN A 163 8.83 5.45 0.09
CA GLN A 163 9.56 5.41 1.36
C GLN A 163 9.26 6.63 2.24
N GLU A 164 9.09 7.79 1.65
CA GLU A 164 8.84 9.05 2.38
C GLU A 164 7.44 9.04 3.01
N THR A 165 6.44 8.49 2.29
CA THR A 165 5.11 8.23 2.86
C THR A 165 5.18 7.28 4.06
N LEU A 166 5.96 6.20 3.97
CA LEU A 166 6.05 5.22 5.06
C LEU A 166 6.75 5.80 6.29
N ARG A 167 7.77 6.61 6.11
CA ARG A 167 8.40 7.37 7.21
C ARG A 167 7.42 8.33 7.87
N TRP A 168 6.67 9.07 7.06
CA TRP A 168 5.64 9.96 7.56
C TRP A 168 4.54 9.20 8.34
N LEU A 169 4.09 8.06 7.83
CA LEU A 169 3.07 7.24 8.51
C LEU A 169 3.56 6.77 9.88
N ALA A 170 4.83 6.33 9.98
CA ALA A 170 5.44 5.96 11.25
C ALA A 170 5.52 7.15 12.22
N ALA A 171 5.98 8.31 11.75
CA ALA A 171 6.06 9.54 12.56
C ALA A 171 4.68 10.05 13.00
N LEU A 172 3.65 9.88 12.16
CA LEU A 172 2.27 10.23 12.52
C LEU A 172 1.71 9.25 13.55
N ALA A 173 1.99 7.95 13.40
CA ALA A 173 1.51 6.90 14.30
C ALA A 173 2.00 7.11 15.75
N GLU A 174 3.23 7.57 15.94
CA GLU A 174 3.81 7.89 17.25
C GLU A 174 3.13 9.09 17.96
N ARG A 175 2.38 9.90 17.22
CA ARG A 175 1.74 11.14 17.71
C ARG A 175 0.22 11.15 17.59
N LEU A 176 -0.38 9.97 17.40
CA LEU A 176 -1.82 9.85 17.22
C LEU A 176 -2.63 10.14 18.48
N ASP A 177 -2.06 9.95 19.66
CA ASP A 177 -2.67 10.30 20.95
C ASP A 177 -3.04 11.79 21.07
N GLU A 178 -2.37 12.65 20.31
CA GLU A 178 -2.62 14.09 20.25
C GLU A 178 -3.64 14.51 19.18
N THR A 179 -4.18 13.55 18.41
CA THR A 179 -5.00 13.87 17.22
C THR A 179 -6.19 12.94 17.11
N SER A 180 -7.41 13.46 17.22
CA SER A 180 -8.63 12.66 17.03
C SER A 180 -8.79 12.30 15.54
N LEU A 181 -8.29 11.11 15.16
CA LEU A 181 -8.19 10.63 13.79
C LEU A 181 -8.18 9.10 13.77
N LEU A 182 -8.92 8.49 12.86
CA LEU A 182 -8.81 7.06 12.57
C LEU A 182 -8.02 6.85 11.28
N ILE A 183 -6.98 6.04 11.36
CA ILE A 183 -6.23 5.57 10.17
C ILE A 183 -6.41 4.08 10.05
N VAL A 184 -6.79 3.60 8.87
CA VAL A 184 -6.81 2.16 8.55
C VAL A 184 -5.94 1.94 7.31
N PHE A 185 -4.91 1.12 7.45
CA PHE A 185 -4.06 0.79 6.30
C PHE A 185 -4.01 -0.71 6.06
N ALA A 186 -3.94 -1.08 4.78
CA ALA A 186 -3.86 -2.46 4.33
C ALA A 186 -2.48 -2.78 3.77
N ARG A 187 -1.90 -3.93 4.16
CA ARG A 187 -0.65 -4.41 3.58
C ARG A 187 -0.62 -5.92 3.40
N ARG A 188 0.30 -6.38 2.56
CA ARG A 188 0.66 -7.80 2.43
C ARG A 188 1.86 -8.12 3.33
N PRO A 189 1.91 -9.29 3.96
CA PRO A 189 3.10 -9.75 4.63
C PRO A 189 4.20 -10.09 3.61
N GLY A 190 5.45 -9.76 3.91
CA GLY A 190 6.61 -10.19 3.12
C GLY A 190 6.92 -9.43 1.83
N ASP A 191 6.00 -8.62 1.30
CA ASP A 191 6.20 -7.88 0.03
C ASP A 191 7.15 -6.68 0.14
N VAL A 192 7.57 -6.33 1.35
CA VAL A 192 8.44 -5.17 1.61
C VAL A 192 9.67 -5.61 2.37
N SER A 193 10.83 -5.08 1.97
CA SER A 193 12.11 -5.35 2.63
C SER A 193 12.84 -4.05 2.99
N GLY A 194 13.87 -4.16 3.81
CA GLY A 194 14.71 -3.03 4.18
C GLY A 194 14.00 -1.95 5.00
N ASP A 195 14.27 -0.69 4.70
CA ASP A 195 13.78 0.46 5.47
C ASP A 195 12.26 0.62 5.39
N SER A 196 11.67 0.34 4.24
CA SER A 196 10.22 0.40 4.06
C SER A 196 9.47 -0.58 4.96
N ALA A 197 9.99 -1.80 5.12
CA ALA A 197 9.42 -2.78 6.06
C ALA A 197 9.49 -2.26 7.50
N ARG A 198 10.64 -1.70 7.90
CA ARG A 198 10.83 -1.15 9.26
C ARG A 198 9.86 -0.02 9.57
N HIS A 199 9.58 0.87 8.62
CA HIS A 199 8.63 1.96 8.82
C HIS A 199 7.19 1.45 8.92
N LEU A 200 6.79 0.49 8.08
CA LEU A 200 5.47 -0.15 8.20
C LEU A 200 5.30 -0.90 9.52
N ASP A 201 6.34 -1.61 9.96
CA ASP A 201 6.30 -2.34 11.23
C ASP A 201 6.29 -1.37 12.42
N ALA A 202 7.00 -0.24 12.35
CA ALA A 202 6.94 0.81 13.36
C ALA A 202 5.53 1.43 13.44
N ALA A 203 4.91 1.76 12.31
CA ALA A 203 3.55 2.26 12.28
C ALA A 203 2.56 1.25 12.86
N ALA A 204 2.68 -0.04 12.48
CA ALA A 204 1.83 -1.10 13.00
C ALA A 204 2.01 -1.32 14.52
N ALA A 205 3.25 -1.22 15.02
CA ALA A 205 3.56 -1.37 16.44
C ALA A 205 2.98 -0.22 17.31
N ALA A 206 2.91 1.00 16.76
CA ALA A 206 2.27 2.14 17.42
C ALA A 206 0.74 2.06 17.38
N GLY A 207 0.18 1.29 16.44
CA GLY A 207 -1.25 1.08 16.28
C GLY A 207 -1.77 -0.19 16.96
N ARG A 208 -2.94 -0.62 16.50
CA ARG A 208 -3.54 -1.91 16.89
C ARG A 208 -3.73 -2.77 15.64
N PRO A 209 -3.14 -3.97 15.56
CA PRO A 209 -3.42 -4.87 14.46
C PRO A 209 -4.86 -5.39 14.56
N LEU A 210 -5.53 -5.47 13.41
CA LEU A 210 -6.70 -6.33 13.28
C LEU A 210 -6.25 -7.80 13.28
N ALA A 211 -7.18 -8.73 13.48
CA ALA A 211 -6.88 -10.12 13.28
C ALA A 211 -6.32 -10.32 11.84
N PRO A 212 -5.31 -11.19 11.64
CA PRO A 212 -4.80 -11.46 10.30
C PRO A 212 -5.92 -11.96 9.40
N LEU A 213 -6.11 -11.30 8.25
CA LEU A 213 -7.10 -11.75 7.28
C LEU A 213 -6.63 -13.04 6.60
N ASN A 214 -7.35 -14.10 6.88
CA ASN A 214 -7.08 -15.43 6.33
C ASN A 214 -8.01 -15.73 5.15
N ALA A 215 -7.70 -16.78 4.40
CA ALA A 215 -8.61 -17.38 3.42
C ALA A 215 -9.90 -17.86 4.11
N LEU A 216 -11.00 -17.94 3.35
CA LEU A 216 -12.28 -18.44 3.85
C LEU A 216 -12.20 -19.91 4.21
N THR A 217 -12.94 -20.31 5.23
CA THR A 217 -13.14 -21.72 5.54
C THR A 217 -13.97 -22.42 4.44
N PRO A 218 -13.98 -23.76 4.41
CA PRO A 218 -14.87 -24.52 3.51
C PRO A 218 -16.34 -24.10 3.67
N ASP A 219 -16.79 -23.86 4.89
CA ASP A 219 -18.17 -23.50 5.18
C ASP A 219 -18.54 -22.10 4.68
N ALA A 220 -17.67 -21.12 4.89
CA ALA A 220 -17.86 -19.77 4.35
C ALA A 220 -17.80 -19.75 2.82
N THR A 221 -16.88 -20.52 2.21
CA THR A 221 -16.81 -20.67 0.76
C THR A 221 -18.09 -21.32 0.22
N ALA A 222 -18.65 -22.33 0.92
CA ALA A 222 -19.92 -22.95 0.54
C ALA A 222 -21.08 -21.96 0.66
N GLY A 223 -21.10 -21.12 1.71
CA GLY A 223 -22.07 -20.04 1.86
C GLY A 223 -21.99 -19.02 0.72
N LEU A 224 -20.78 -18.55 0.39
CA LEU A 224 -20.55 -17.64 -0.74
C LEU A 224 -20.97 -18.27 -2.08
N THR A 225 -20.65 -19.56 -2.28
CA THR A 225 -21.04 -20.31 -3.49
C THR A 225 -22.55 -20.34 -3.64
N ARG A 226 -23.29 -20.73 -2.59
CA ARG A 226 -24.77 -20.77 -2.62
C ARG A 226 -25.38 -19.38 -2.76
N ALA A 227 -24.82 -18.37 -2.10
CA ALA A 227 -25.29 -17.01 -2.27
C ALA A 227 -25.13 -16.48 -3.71
N THR A 228 -24.13 -17.00 -4.44
CA THR A 228 -23.83 -16.58 -5.82
C THR A 228 -24.57 -17.40 -6.86
N LEU A 229 -24.55 -18.74 -6.73
CA LEU A 229 -25.10 -19.68 -7.73
C LEU A 229 -26.50 -20.16 -7.38
N GLY A 230 -26.95 -19.96 -6.15
CA GLY A 230 -28.23 -20.43 -5.63
C GLY A 230 -28.09 -21.61 -4.67
N ASP A 231 -29.12 -21.81 -3.82
CA ASP A 231 -29.15 -22.85 -2.77
C ASP A 231 -29.07 -24.27 -3.30
N HIS A 232 -29.28 -24.47 -4.61
CA HIS A 232 -29.18 -25.77 -5.28
C HIS A 232 -27.74 -26.24 -5.50
N ALA A 233 -26.73 -25.37 -5.23
CA ALA A 233 -25.33 -25.78 -5.28
C ALA A 233 -25.06 -26.88 -4.23
N ASP A 234 -24.67 -28.06 -4.72
CA ASP A 234 -24.48 -29.19 -3.80
C ASP A 234 -23.19 -29.09 -2.97
N ALA A 235 -23.13 -29.88 -1.90
CA ALA A 235 -22.02 -29.80 -0.96
C ALA A 235 -20.69 -30.29 -1.57
N ALA A 236 -20.72 -31.21 -2.53
CA ALA A 236 -19.52 -31.71 -3.19
C ALA A 236 -18.92 -30.63 -4.12
N PHE A 237 -19.79 -29.95 -4.88
CA PHE A 237 -19.41 -28.84 -5.72
C PHE A 237 -18.80 -27.70 -4.88
N CYS A 238 -19.44 -27.32 -3.77
CA CYS A 238 -18.92 -26.28 -2.86
C CYS A 238 -17.54 -26.64 -2.28
N ARG A 239 -17.33 -27.91 -1.90
CA ARG A 239 -16.01 -28.39 -1.44
C ARG A 239 -14.95 -28.28 -2.54
N GLU A 240 -15.31 -28.58 -3.78
CA GLU A 240 -14.41 -28.49 -4.91
C GLU A 240 -14.04 -27.01 -5.21
N VAL A 241 -15.00 -26.07 -5.13
CA VAL A 241 -14.72 -24.62 -5.22
C VAL A 241 -13.66 -24.22 -4.21
N TRP A 242 -13.82 -24.63 -2.93
CA TRP A 242 -12.82 -24.35 -1.90
C TRP A 242 -11.47 -25.02 -2.20
N ALA A 243 -11.45 -26.27 -2.62
CA ALA A 243 -10.22 -27.00 -2.93
C ALA A 243 -9.43 -26.34 -4.09
N VAL A 244 -10.15 -25.79 -5.07
CA VAL A 244 -9.56 -25.15 -6.25
C VAL A 244 -9.03 -23.76 -5.95
N THR A 245 -9.73 -22.99 -5.12
CA THR A 245 -9.37 -21.58 -4.78
C THR A 245 -8.55 -21.45 -3.50
N GLY A 246 -8.43 -22.53 -2.71
CA GLY A 246 -7.82 -22.47 -1.38
C GLY A 246 -8.59 -21.57 -0.42
N GLY A 247 -9.86 -21.29 -0.69
CA GLY A 247 -10.68 -20.35 0.07
C GLY A 247 -10.30 -18.87 -0.15
N ASN A 248 -9.47 -18.54 -1.15
CA ASN A 248 -9.16 -17.14 -1.45
C ASN A 248 -10.44 -16.43 -1.97
N PRO A 249 -10.95 -15.38 -1.27
CA PRO A 249 -12.19 -14.73 -1.64
C PRO A 249 -12.22 -14.19 -3.08
N TYR A 250 -11.13 -13.59 -3.52
CA TYR A 250 -11.04 -13.04 -4.88
C TYR A 250 -11.09 -14.14 -5.94
N GLU A 251 -10.29 -15.20 -5.77
CA GLU A 251 -10.28 -16.34 -6.69
C GLU A 251 -11.64 -17.08 -6.68
N THR A 252 -12.30 -17.14 -5.51
CA THR A 252 -13.63 -17.74 -5.38
C THR A 252 -14.67 -16.95 -6.17
N VAL A 253 -14.74 -15.63 -5.97
CA VAL A 253 -15.71 -14.77 -6.70
C VAL A 253 -15.44 -14.82 -8.21
N GLU A 254 -14.18 -14.78 -8.63
CA GLU A 254 -13.82 -14.86 -10.04
C GLU A 254 -14.19 -16.21 -10.67
N LEU A 255 -13.96 -17.32 -9.95
CA LEU A 255 -14.36 -18.64 -10.39
C LEU A 255 -15.89 -18.76 -10.50
N LEU A 256 -16.63 -18.31 -9.48
CA LEU A 256 -18.09 -18.35 -9.47
C LEU A 256 -18.71 -17.49 -10.59
N ALA A 257 -18.15 -16.33 -10.89
CA ALA A 257 -18.58 -15.50 -12.02
C ALA A 257 -18.45 -16.27 -13.35
N ARG A 258 -17.34 -16.98 -13.54
CA ARG A 258 -17.13 -17.83 -14.74
C ARG A 258 -18.09 -19.01 -14.81
N VAL A 259 -18.41 -19.62 -13.66
CA VAL A 259 -19.44 -20.68 -13.60
C VAL A 259 -20.78 -20.11 -14.05
N GLN A 260 -21.16 -18.92 -13.61
CA GLN A 260 -22.40 -18.24 -14.05
C GLN A 260 -22.42 -17.94 -15.56
N ASP A 261 -21.26 -17.60 -16.14
CA ASP A 261 -21.13 -17.32 -17.57
C ASP A 261 -21.03 -18.59 -18.43
N SER A 262 -20.88 -19.76 -17.81
CA SER A 262 -20.80 -21.07 -18.46
C SER A 262 -22.17 -21.82 -18.36
N GLU A 263 -22.28 -22.95 -19.06
CA GLU A 263 -23.44 -23.86 -18.94
C GLU A 263 -23.29 -24.81 -17.75
N LEU A 264 -22.21 -24.69 -16.96
CA LEU A 264 -21.83 -25.59 -15.88
C LEU A 264 -22.84 -25.50 -14.73
N GLN A 265 -23.41 -26.66 -14.37
CA GLN A 265 -24.33 -26.74 -13.24
C GLN A 265 -23.58 -26.99 -11.93
N PRO A 266 -24.00 -26.39 -10.80
CA PRO A 266 -23.32 -26.51 -9.52
C PRO A 266 -23.63 -27.85 -8.82
N VAL A 267 -23.32 -28.96 -9.50
CA VAL A 267 -23.55 -30.32 -9.04
C VAL A 267 -22.24 -31.12 -9.03
N GLU A 268 -22.19 -32.17 -8.20
CA GLU A 268 -20.99 -33.02 -8.02
C GLU A 268 -20.44 -33.57 -9.34
N ALA A 269 -21.33 -33.97 -10.27
CA ALA A 269 -20.92 -34.53 -11.56
C ALA A 269 -20.03 -33.57 -12.39
N GLU A 270 -20.20 -32.25 -12.22
CA GLU A 270 -19.48 -31.23 -12.97
C GLU A 270 -18.35 -30.60 -12.18
N ALA A 271 -18.12 -31.03 -10.92
CA ALA A 271 -17.06 -30.48 -10.06
C ALA A 271 -15.65 -30.60 -10.66
N ALA A 272 -15.40 -31.66 -11.48
CA ALA A 272 -14.10 -31.83 -12.14
C ALA A 272 -13.80 -30.74 -13.18
N GLU A 273 -14.83 -30.13 -13.77
CA GLU A 273 -14.68 -29.06 -14.77
C GLU A 273 -14.22 -27.75 -14.16
N LEU A 274 -14.50 -27.51 -12.86
CA LEU A 274 -14.01 -26.35 -12.11
C LEU A 274 -12.49 -26.20 -12.16
N ARG A 275 -11.76 -27.32 -12.10
CA ARG A 275 -10.29 -27.32 -12.21
C ARG A 275 -9.81 -26.88 -13.57
N ALA A 276 -10.55 -27.21 -14.62
CA ALA A 276 -10.24 -26.78 -15.98
C ALA A 276 -10.51 -25.28 -16.15
N LEU A 277 -11.64 -24.78 -15.65
CA LEU A 277 -11.98 -23.37 -15.64
C LEU A 277 -10.95 -22.53 -14.88
N ASN A 278 -10.49 -22.98 -13.70
CA ASN A 278 -9.50 -22.25 -12.91
C ASN A 278 -8.10 -22.24 -13.55
N ARG A 279 -7.69 -23.30 -14.24
CA ARG A 279 -6.40 -23.34 -14.96
C ARG A 279 -6.36 -22.34 -16.12
N THR A 280 -7.44 -22.24 -16.88
CA THR A 280 -7.59 -21.23 -17.94
C THR A 280 -7.57 -19.81 -17.37
N ALA A 281 -8.10 -19.61 -16.17
CA ALA A 281 -8.09 -18.34 -15.44
C ALA A 281 -6.68 -17.89 -15.09
N ARG A 282 -5.89 -18.74 -14.47
CA ARG A 282 -4.51 -18.44 -14.08
C ARG A 282 -3.61 -18.16 -15.29
N GLY A 283 -3.83 -18.84 -16.41
CA GLY A 283 -3.16 -18.57 -17.67
C GLY A 283 -3.57 -17.24 -18.30
N GLY A 284 -4.86 -16.92 -18.33
CA GLY A 284 -5.39 -15.67 -18.89
C GLY A 284 -4.99 -14.44 -18.08
N GLY A 285 -4.97 -14.54 -16.77
CA GLY A 285 -4.53 -13.44 -15.89
C GLY A 285 -3.04 -13.09 -16.07
N LEU A 286 -2.19 -14.08 -16.31
CA LEU A 286 -0.78 -13.86 -16.60
C LEU A 286 -0.58 -13.21 -17.99
N VAL A 287 -1.32 -13.67 -18.99
CA VAL A 287 -1.28 -13.13 -20.36
C VAL A 287 -1.77 -11.68 -20.35
N SER A 288 -2.90 -11.39 -19.69
CA SER A 288 -3.42 -10.01 -19.59
C SER A 288 -2.46 -9.06 -18.85
N ARG A 289 -1.77 -9.53 -17.80
CA ARG A 289 -0.72 -8.75 -17.14
C ARG A 289 0.51 -8.52 -18.02
N LEU A 290 0.91 -9.52 -18.79
CA LEU A 290 2.04 -9.39 -19.73
C LEU A 290 1.67 -8.44 -20.89
N GLU A 291 0.44 -8.47 -21.37
CA GLU A 291 -0.08 -7.52 -22.37
C GLU A 291 -0.12 -6.07 -21.83
N GLN A 292 -0.54 -5.88 -20.59
CA GLN A 292 -0.52 -4.57 -19.92
C GLN A 292 0.90 -4.02 -19.72
N LEU A 293 1.89 -4.91 -19.59
CA LEU A 293 3.31 -4.54 -19.51
C LEU A 293 3.97 -4.28 -20.88
N GLY A 294 3.20 -4.37 -22.00
CA GLY A 294 3.71 -4.12 -23.36
C GLY A 294 4.75 -5.15 -23.83
N VAL A 295 4.83 -6.30 -23.17
CA VAL A 295 5.71 -7.40 -23.57
C VAL A 295 4.94 -8.28 -24.55
N ASP A 296 5.58 -8.60 -25.70
CA ASP A 296 5.00 -9.46 -26.73
C ASP A 296 4.83 -10.89 -26.18
N SER A 297 3.72 -11.11 -25.50
CA SER A 297 3.45 -12.28 -24.65
C SER A 297 3.42 -13.61 -25.41
N HIS A 298 3.17 -13.56 -26.73
CA HIS A 298 3.16 -14.76 -27.57
C HIS A 298 4.54 -15.40 -27.74
N ARG A 299 5.62 -14.67 -27.50
CA ARG A 299 6.98 -15.22 -27.56
C ARG A 299 7.47 -15.86 -26.26
N PHE A 300 6.87 -15.50 -25.12
CA PHE A 300 7.28 -16.01 -23.81
C PHE A 300 6.61 -17.36 -23.46
N ALA A 301 5.39 -17.56 -23.91
CA ALA A 301 4.62 -18.76 -23.57
C ALA A 301 5.06 -20.03 -24.33
N TRP A 302 5.94 -19.90 -25.33
CA TRP A 302 6.32 -21.04 -26.20
C TRP A 302 7.84 -21.31 -26.27
N ALA A 303 8.60 -20.87 -25.29
CA ALA A 303 9.97 -21.34 -25.13
C ALA A 303 9.97 -22.72 -24.44
N PRO A 304 10.37 -23.81 -25.10
CA PRO A 304 10.55 -25.08 -24.42
C PRO A 304 11.64 -24.93 -23.35
N PRO A 305 11.59 -25.66 -22.23
CA PRO A 305 12.62 -25.60 -21.22
C PRO A 305 13.93 -26.13 -21.82
N SER A 306 14.80 -25.24 -22.22
CA SER A 306 16.14 -25.58 -22.70
C SER A 306 17.03 -25.77 -21.49
N SER A 307 17.49 -26.98 -21.31
CA SER A 307 18.50 -27.38 -20.34
C SER A 307 19.89 -26.92 -20.80
N ALA A 308 20.14 -25.63 -20.85
CA ALA A 308 21.50 -25.09 -21.01
C ALA A 308 21.56 -23.69 -20.40
N ALA A 309 22.43 -23.56 -19.42
CA ALA A 309 22.78 -22.29 -18.81
C ALA A 309 23.37 -21.35 -19.85
N ALA A 310 22.58 -20.42 -20.39
CA ALA A 310 23.04 -19.33 -21.21
C ALA A 310 23.12 -18.07 -20.36
N SER A 311 24.25 -17.40 -20.40
CA SER A 311 24.52 -16.16 -19.70
C SER A 311 23.49 -15.08 -20.05
N PRO A 312 23.09 -14.19 -19.11
CA PRO A 312 22.03 -13.20 -19.30
C PRO A 312 22.25 -12.17 -20.43
N SER A 313 23.44 -12.11 -21.00
CA SER A 313 23.80 -11.12 -22.01
C SER A 313 23.36 -11.43 -23.46
N THR A 314 22.77 -12.61 -23.71
CA THR A 314 22.41 -13.05 -25.07
C THR A 314 20.91 -13.02 -25.40
N TRP A 315 20.07 -12.51 -24.51
CA TRP A 315 18.61 -12.64 -24.64
C TRP A 315 17.83 -11.34 -24.97
N TRP A 316 18.51 -10.28 -25.45
CA TRP A 316 17.83 -9.06 -25.87
C TRP A 316 18.05 -8.78 -27.37
N PRO A 317 17.17 -9.25 -28.27
CA PRO A 317 17.19 -8.79 -29.68
C PRO A 317 16.33 -7.53 -29.77
N GLY A 318 16.96 -6.37 -29.81
CA GLY A 318 16.23 -5.12 -30.05
C GLY A 318 16.84 -3.86 -29.46
N SER A 319 18.09 -3.87 -29.05
CA SER A 319 18.80 -2.60 -28.82
C SER A 319 19.11 -1.94 -30.11
N PRO A 320 18.70 -0.69 -30.38
CA PRO A 320 19.18 0.05 -31.55
C PRO A 320 20.71 0.24 -31.44
N PRO A 321 21.44 0.29 -32.53
CA PRO A 321 22.89 0.47 -32.49
C PRO A 321 23.21 1.80 -31.82
N SER A 322 23.96 1.73 -30.71
CA SER A 322 24.51 2.90 -30.02
C SER A 322 25.50 3.59 -30.90
N THR A 323 25.12 4.71 -31.51
CA THR A 323 26.04 5.68 -32.09
C THR A 323 26.54 6.61 -30.98
N ALA A 324 27.39 6.10 -30.11
CA ALA A 324 28.21 6.96 -29.27
C ALA A 324 29.57 7.16 -29.96
N PRO A 325 30.06 8.40 -30.13
CA PRO A 325 31.37 8.65 -30.70
C PRO A 325 32.45 8.18 -29.74
N THR A 326 33.43 7.47 -30.30
CA THR A 326 34.66 6.99 -29.65
C THR A 326 35.39 8.19 -29.03
N PRO A 327 35.72 8.21 -27.73
CA PRO A 327 36.62 9.23 -27.20
C PRO A 327 38.04 9.01 -27.72
N PRO A 328 38.81 10.09 -28.00
CA PRO A 328 40.16 10.00 -28.49
C PRO A 328 41.09 9.38 -27.44
N ALA A 329 42.03 8.56 -27.93
CA ALA A 329 43.05 7.90 -27.10
C ALA A 329 43.90 8.90 -26.33
N ALA A 330 43.99 8.70 -25.02
CA ALA A 330 44.91 9.43 -24.16
C ALA A 330 46.34 8.93 -24.36
N PRO A 331 47.35 9.84 -24.43
CA PRO A 331 48.77 9.44 -24.58
C PRO A 331 49.29 8.86 -23.25
N SER A 332 49.97 7.75 -23.37
CA SER A 332 50.78 7.13 -22.34
C SER A 332 51.95 8.06 -21.93
N CYS A 333 52.04 8.41 -20.64
CA CYS A 333 53.28 8.95 -20.10
C CYS A 333 53.58 8.28 -18.74
N CYS A 334 54.64 7.50 -18.78
CA CYS A 334 55.35 6.96 -17.60
C CYS A 334 55.93 8.11 -16.81
N ALA A 335 55.79 8.09 -15.45
CA ALA A 335 56.86 8.37 -14.51
C ALA A 335 56.31 8.36 -13.06
N ARG A 336 56.82 7.42 -12.26
CA ARG A 336 56.94 7.63 -10.80
C ARG A 336 58.19 8.50 -10.58
N PRO A 337 58.35 9.32 -9.51
CA PRO A 337 58.60 8.79 -8.19
C PRO A 337 58.16 9.68 -6.98
N ALA A 338 58.40 9.08 -5.81
CA ALA A 338 58.80 9.66 -4.51
C ALA A 338 57.74 10.25 -3.52
N SER A 339 57.49 9.48 -2.52
CA SER A 339 57.56 9.73 -1.06
C SER A 339 57.51 11.20 -0.55
N SER A 340 56.54 11.50 0.28
CA SER A 340 56.73 12.40 1.43
C SER A 340 55.60 12.21 2.49
N PRO A 341 55.83 12.61 3.74
CA PRO A 341 55.44 11.91 4.95
C PRO A 341 54.16 12.41 5.60
N ARG A 342 53.54 11.54 6.40
CA ARG A 342 52.36 11.82 7.22
C ARG A 342 52.70 12.82 8.36
N PRO A 343 51.81 13.77 8.68
CA PRO A 343 51.89 14.54 9.91
C PRO A 343 51.27 13.77 11.10
N THR A 344 51.99 13.76 12.22
CA THR A 344 51.63 13.27 13.54
C THR A 344 50.56 14.11 14.22
N PRO A 345 49.64 13.54 15.04
CA PRO A 345 48.71 14.31 15.83
C PRO A 345 49.31 14.86 17.12
N PRO A 346 48.87 16.03 17.63
CA PRO A 346 49.36 16.60 18.88
C PRO A 346 48.76 15.88 20.11
N ARG A 347 49.61 15.79 21.15
CA ARG A 347 49.36 15.18 22.46
C ARG A 347 48.31 15.97 23.26
N ALA A 348 47.49 15.23 23.98
CA ALA A 348 46.59 15.63 25.04
C ALA A 348 47.29 16.37 26.19
N GLY A 349 46.81 17.55 26.51
CA GLY A 349 47.12 18.23 27.79
C GLY A 349 46.00 17.98 28.80
N ARG A 350 46.33 17.37 29.92
CA ARG A 350 45.48 17.24 31.11
C ARG A 350 45.40 18.60 31.80
N THR A 351 44.18 19.06 32.11
CA THR A 351 43.98 19.94 33.30
C THR A 351 42.67 19.51 33.98
N ALA A 352 42.81 19.08 35.17
CA ALA A 352 41.78 18.83 36.15
C ALA A 352 41.25 20.16 36.68
N ALA A 353 39.96 20.28 36.76
CA ALA A 353 39.32 21.30 37.61
C ALA A 353 38.18 20.61 38.38
N THR A 354 38.44 20.49 39.66
CA THR A 354 37.50 20.15 40.74
C THR A 354 36.45 21.26 40.88
N TRP A 355 35.16 20.86 40.95
CA TRP A 355 34.14 21.71 41.55
C TRP A 355 33.35 20.94 42.59
N SER A 356 33.37 21.48 43.78
CA SER A 356 32.77 21.04 45.02
C SER A 356 31.24 21.23 45.02
N SER A 357 30.58 20.32 45.70
CA SER A 357 29.22 20.33 46.20
C SER A 357 28.89 21.53 47.09
N SER A 358 27.69 22.09 46.93
CA SER A 358 26.95 22.70 48.03
C SER A 358 25.46 22.77 47.66
N THR A 359 24.65 22.03 48.38
CA THR A 359 23.23 22.28 48.64
C THR A 359 23.10 23.38 49.70
N PRO A 360 22.00 24.11 49.81
CA PRO A 360 20.75 23.61 50.41
C PRO A 360 19.55 23.60 49.45
#